data_0835e11d74cc11a03846150a3b7a921e
#
_entry.id   0835e11d74cc11a03846150a3b7a921e
#
_cell.length_a   1.000
_cell.length_b   1.000
_cell.length_c   1.000
_cell.angle_alpha   90.00
_cell.angle_beta   90.00
_cell.angle_gamma   90.00
#
_symmetry.space_group_name_H-M   'P 1'
#
loop_
_entity.id
_entity.type
_entity.pdbx_description
1 polymer ?
#
loop_
_entity_poly.entity_id
_entity_poly.type
_entity_poly.pdbx_seq_one_letter_code
_entity_poly.pdbx_strand_id
1 'polypeptide(L)'
;MTRCCRVCAVGLLLLVCPVGASAQSAATASPPAVAPAPLRYGEAVGAARALVQADLAERGYPGIAIAVSVGGETVWSEGFGYADLEHRVPMWPSVKFRVGSISKPMTAAAVATLVEEGRLDLDVPIQRYVPSFPEKGYPITTRQLGGHLGGIRHYAGNENFIRDPYATVVDALSIFKDDALLHAPGTAFAYSSYGFNLISAVVEGASGQAFLDYMRDAVFGPLGMHDTVADFVTSIIPQRTGYYVRDGDRHLINAPFVDNSYKWAGGGFLSTTEDVLRFANAHLRDDFLSPSAKRLLFTEQQTRDGVGVGYGFGWFIRTDDAGRRLLYHAGGSVGGTSLMIMQPDTRVVVVGLINLTGANNGVVREVLSLFLDAVAASPSLH
;
A
#
# COMPACT_ATOMS: atom_id res chain seq x y z
N MET A 1 42.59 53.06 -59.56
CA MET A 1 42.03 53.66 -58.33
C MET A 1 41.81 52.51 -57.33
N THR A 2 42.75 52.28 -56.46
CA THR A 2 42.92 51.17 -55.57
C THR A 2 42.34 51.52 -54.20
N ARG A 3 41.34 50.79 -53.70
CA ARG A 3 40.89 50.92 -52.30
C ARG A 3 41.32 49.71 -51.49
N CYS A 4 42.14 49.96 -50.51
CA CYS A 4 42.69 49.03 -49.55
C CYS A 4 41.60 48.72 -48.48
N CYS A 5 41.22 47.47 -48.29
CA CYS A 5 40.40 47.03 -47.17
C CYS A 5 41.31 46.53 -46.05
N ARG A 6 41.24 47.19 -44.88
CA ARG A 6 41.89 46.73 -43.64
C ARG A 6 41.01 45.68 -42.96
N VAL A 7 41.57 44.53 -42.75
CA VAL A 7 40.96 43.45 -41.93
C VAL A 7 41.38 43.69 -40.49
N CYS A 8 40.41 43.98 -39.62
CA CYS A 8 40.63 43.97 -38.19
C CYS A 8 40.43 42.52 -37.65
N ALA A 9 41.47 41.95 -37.13
CA ALA A 9 41.39 40.67 -36.38
C ALA A 9 40.98 40.95 -34.93
N VAL A 10 39.85 40.47 -34.55
CA VAL A 10 39.37 40.43 -33.14
C VAL A 10 39.84 39.12 -32.53
N GLY A 11 40.81 39.20 -31.65
CA GLY A 11 41.27 38.05 -30.86
C GLY A 11 40.29 37.73 -29.77
N LEU A 12 39.64 36.55 -29.83
CA LEU A 12 38.77 35.99 -28.79
C LEU A 12 39.66 35.29 -27.75
N LEU A 13 39.82 35.90 -26.58
CA LEU A 13 40.47 35.26 -25.43
C LEU A 13 39.47 34.31 -24.77
N LEU A 14 39.62 33.00 -24.95
CA LEU A 14 38.92 31.97 -24.23
C LEU A 14 39.52 31.80 -22.82
N LEU A 15 38.81 32.34 -21.79
CA LEU A 15 39.08 32.03 -20.40
C LEU A 15 38.58 30.60 -20.12
N VAL A 16 39.48 29.66 -20.00
CA VAL A 16 39.19 28.31 -19.50
C VAL A 16 39.22 28.37 -17.98
N CYS A 17 38.03 28.40 -17.35
CA CYS A 17 37.92 28.14 -15.92
C CYS A 17 38.01 26.62 -15.69
N PRO A 18 38.88 26.12 -14.81
CA PRO A 18 38.88 24.72 -14.43
C PRO A 18 37.64 24.45 -13.56
N VAL A 19 36.65 23.76 -14.11
CA VAL A 19 35.57 23.16 -13.32
C VAL A 19 36.18 21.99 -12.54
N GLY A 20 36.48 22.23 -11.28
CA GLY A 20 36.87 21.18 -10.35
C GLY A 20 35.66 20.27 -10.11
N ALA A 21 35.60 19.16 -10.84
CA ALA A 21 34.66 18.09 -10.55
C ALA A 21 35.10 17.42 -9.24
N SER A 22 34.53 17.86 -8.10
CA SER A 22 34.54 17.07 -6.88
C SER A 22 33.69 15.82 -7.13
N ALA A 23 34.36 14.71 -7.41
CA ALA A 23 33.74 13.39 -7.36
C ALA A 23 33.28 13.17 -5.92
N GLN A 24 31.99 13.45 -5.63
CA GLN A 24 31.36 12.94 -4.45
C GLN A 24 31.35 11.42 -4.57
N SER A 25 32.23 10.76 -3.81
CA SER A 25 32.18 9.33 -3.58
C SER A 25 30.77 9.00 -3.10
N ALA A 26 30.00 8.34 -3.94
CA ALA A 26 28.75 7.71 -3.51
C ALA A 26 29.15 6.64 -2.47
N ALA A 27 29.06 7.01 -1.21
CA ALA A 27 29.17 6.05 -0.13
C ALA A 27 28.07 5.03 -0.40
N THR A 28 28.45 3.78 -0.68
CA THR A 28 27.56 2.63 -0.66
C THR A 28 27.00 2.57 0.75
N ALA A 29 25.77 3.06 0.93
CA ALA A 29 25.09 2.98 2.19
C ALA A 29 24.96 1.50 2.54
N SER A 30 25.70 1.05 3.55
CA SER A 30 25.47 -0.25 4.16
C SER A 30 24.01 -0.32 4.63
N PRO A 31 23.31 -1.46 4.45
CA PRO A 31 21.95 -1.59 4.95
C PRO A 31 21.95 -1.21 6.45
N PRO A 32 20.93 -0.44 6.89
CA PRO A 32 20.84 -0.03 8.28
C PRO A 32 20.85 -1.26 9.19
N ALA A 33 21.63 -1.19 10.27
CA ALA A 33 21.70 -2.27 11.25
C ALA A 33 20.30 -2.46 11.84
N VAL A 34 19.84 -3.72 11.84
CA VAL A 34 18.59 -4.10 12.51
C VAL A 34 18.73 -3.77 14.00
N ALA A 35 17.82 -2.95 14.53
CA ALA A 35 17.81 -2.66 15.96
C ALA A 35 17.64 -3.98 16.74
N PRO A 36 18.41 -4.21 17.84
CA PRO A 36 18.25 -5.42 18.63
C PRO A 36 16.84 -5.49 19.21
N ALA A 37 16.19 -6.65 19.06
CA ALA A 37 14.88 -6.89 19.64
C ALA A 37 14.93 -6.72 21.16
N PRO A 38 13.86 -6.19 21.81
CA PRO A 38 13.75 -6.23 23.25
C PRO A 38 13.94 -7.66 23.75
N LEU A 39 14.74 -7.86 24.80
CA LEU A 39 15.13 -9.19 25.32
C LEU A 39 13.94 -10.13 25.52
N ARG A 40 12.79 -9.59 25.93
CA ARG A 40 11.54 -10.34 26.14
C ARG A 40 10.95 -11.01 24.89
N TYR A 41 11.32 -10.58 23.68
CA TYR A 41 10.86 -11.17 22.42
C TYR A 41 11.96 -11.90 21.66
N GLY A 42 13.15 -12.08 22.26
CA GLY A 42 14.30 -12.67 21.59
C GLY A 42 14.05 -14.07 21.03
N GLU A 43 13.34 -14.93 21.78
CA GLU A 43 12.97 -16.28 21.35
C GLU A 43 11.97 -16.23 20.18
N ALA A 44 10.92 -15.40 20.27
CA ALA A 44 9.94 -15.25 19.21
C ALA A 44 10.59 -14.72 17.92
N VAL A 45 11.50 -13.75 18.03
CA VAL A 45 12.27 -13.22 16.89
C VAL A 45 13.17 -14.31 16.29
N GLY A 46 13.84 -15.12 17.12
CA GLY A 46 14.66 -16.24 16.67
C GLY A 46 13.85 -17.27 15.88
N ALA A 47 12.70 -17.66 16.42
CA ALA A 47 11.78 -18.60 15.78
C ALA A 47 11.18 -18.01 14.47
N ALA A 48 10.74 -16.75 14.50
CA ALA A 48 10.20 -16.06 13.32
C ALA A 48 11.24 -15.93 12.19
N ARG A 49 12.50 -15.60 12.53
CA ARG A 49 13.61 -15.55 11.56
C ARG A 49 13.82 -16.90 10.89
N ALA A 50 13.91 -17.99 11.68
CA ALA A 50 14.09 -19.33 11.14
C ALA A 50 12.90 -19.72 10.23
N LEU A 51 11.68 -19.40 10.64
CA LEU A 51 10.46 -19.65 9.87
C LEU A 51 10.47 -18.93 8.52
N VAL A 52 10.78 -17.63 8.50
CA VAL A 52 10.84 -16.84 7.26
C VAL A 52 11.94 -17.31 6.32
N GLN A 53 13.11 -17.70 6.86
CA GLN A 53 14.21 -18.26 6.08
C GLN A 53 13.82 -19.60 5.44
N ALA A 54 13.14 -20.47 6.18
CA ALA A 54 12.67 -21.76 5.68
C ALA A 54 11.61 -21.56 4.57
N ASP A 55 10.62 -20.68 4.79
CA ASP A 55 9.57 -20.39 3.82
C ASP A 55 10.14 -19.77 2.54
N LEU A 56 11.10 -18.84 2.64
CA LEU A 56 11.80 -18.27 1.50
C LEU A 56 12.54 -19.34 0.69
N ALA A 57 13.24 -20.25 1.36
CA ALA A 57 13.98 -21.33 0.71
C ALA A 57 13.05 -22.35 0.04
N GLU A 58 11.95 -22.72 0.69
CA GLU A 58 10.96 -23.68 0.17
C GLU A 58 10.21 -23.10 -1.04
N ARG A 59 9.75 -21.85 -0.94
CA ARG A 59 8.89 -21.25 -1.96
C ARG A 59 9.67 -20.54 -3.06
N GLY A 60 10.94 -20.23 -2.85
CA GLY A 60 11.83 -19.64 -3.86
C GLY A 60 11.33 -18.30 -4.39
N TYR A 61 10.78 -17.43 -3.54
CA TYR A 61 10.51 -16.05 -3.96
C TYR A 61 11.78 -15.19 -3.81
N PRO A 62 11.92 -14.08 -4.58
CA PRO A 62 13.16 -13.30 -4.61
C PRO A 62 13.54 -12.72 -3.26
N GLY A 63 12.57 -12.10 -2.57
CA GLY A 63 12.81 -11.50 -1.28
C GLY A 63 11.53 -11.11 -0.55
N ILE A 64 11.65 -11.00 0.76
CA ILE A 64 10.61 -10.57 1.69
C ILE A 64 11.21 -9.57 2.68
N ALA A 65 10.49 -8.50 2.98
CA ALA A 65 10.69 -7.71 4.19
C ALA A 65 9.53 -7.98 5.15
N ILE A 66 9.85 -8.11 6.43
CA ILE A 66 8.86 -8.38 7.47
C ILE A 66 9.14 -7.50 8.68
N ALA A 67 8.07 -7.01 9.32
CA ALA A 67 8.18 -6.23 10.54
C ALA A 67 7.05 -6.56 11.51
N VAL A 68 7.36 -6.48 12.80
CA VAL A 68 6.44 -6.77 13.90
C VAL A 68 6.48 -5.64 14.91
N SER A 69 5.32 -5.21 15.37
CA SER A 69 5.19 -4.35 16.55
C SER A 69 4.30 -4.98 17.62
N VAL A 70 4.59 -4.65 18.88
CA VAL A 70 3.80 -5.02 20.04
C VAL A 70 3.57 -3.77 20.88
N GLY A 71 2.33 -3.47 21.22
CA GLY A 71 1.99 -2.28 21.99
C GLY A 71 2.31 -0.95 21.29
N GLY A 72 2.55 -0.97 19.98
CA GLY A 72 2.93 0.20 19.18
C GLY A 72 4.45 0.36 18.99
N GLU A 73 5.27 -0.44 19.66
CA GLU A 73 6.74 -0.45 19.51
C GLU A 73 7.16 -1.50 18.49
N THR A 74 8.03 -1.14 17.53
CA THR A 74 8.63 -2.10 16.62
C THR A 74 9.60 -3.00 17.40
N VAL A 75 9.30 -4.31 17.43
CA VAL A 75 10.10 -5.31 18.14
C VAL A 75 10.98 -6.13 17.20
N TRP A 76 10.66 -6.15 15.92
CA TRP A 76 11.43 -6.80 14.89
C TRP A 76 11.17 -6.20 13.52
N SER A 77 12.22 -6.01 12.72
CA SER A 77 12.13 -5.53 11.33
C SER A 77 13.35 -6.07 10.58
N GLU A 78 13.15 -6.90 9.54
CA GLU A 78 14.25 -7.58 8.84
C GLU A 78 13.87 -7.88 7.38
N GLY A 79 14.89 -7.91 6.49
CA GLY A 79 14.75 -8.31 5.11
C GLY A 79 15.49 -9.62 4.82
N PHE A 80 14.93 -10.44 3.92
CA PHE A 80 15.48 -11.74 3.53
C PHE A 80 15.48 -11.88 2.01
N GLY A 81 16.51 -12.51 1.46
CA GLY A 81 16.68 -12.63 0.02
C GLY A 81 17.16 -11.33 -0.63
N TYR A 82 16.62 -11.00 -1.79
CA TYR A 82 17.11 -9.93 -2.64
C TYR A 82 16.02 -8.91 -3.01
N ALA A 83 16.37 -7.64 -2.90
CA ALA A 83 15.57 -6.54 -3.46
C ALA A 83 15.74 -6.47 -4.99
N ASP A 84 16.91 -6.84 -5.50
CA ASP A 84 17.21 -6.92 -6.92
C ASP A 84 18.04 -8.18 -7.18
N LEU A 85 17.50 -9.10 -8.01
CA LEU A 85 18.17 -10.36 -8.33
C LEU A 85 19.31 -10.17 -9.34
N GLU A 86 19.16 -9.24 -10.29
CA GLU A 86 20.17 -9.04 -11.35
C GLU A 86 21.44 -8.43 -10.78
N HIS A 87 21.31 -7.44 -9.89
CA HIS A 87 22.42 -6.80 -9.20
C HIS A 87 22.77 -7.45 -7.85
N ARG A 88 22.02 -8.49 -7.45
CA ARG A 88 22.19 -9.20 -6.18
C ARG A 88 22.16 -8.25 -4.98
N VAL A 89 21.29 -7.24 -5.03
CA VAL A 89 21.10 -6.29 -3.92
C VAL A 89 20.32 -6.98 -2.82
N PRO A 90 20.88 -7.14 -1.60
CA PRO A 90 20.17 -7.79 -0.49
C PRO A 90 18.87 -7.04 -0.17
N MET A 91 17.90 -7.77 0.40
CA MET A 91 16.67 -7.16 0.92
C MET A 91 16.93 -6.55 2.29
N TRP A 92 16.29 -5.38 2.57
CA TRP A 92 16.29 -4.73 3.88
C TRP A 92 14.95 -4.04 4.16
N PRO A 93 14.63 -3.67 5.43
CA PRO A 93 13.30 -3.19 5.82
C PRO A 93 12.78 -1.95 5.10
N SER A 94 13.65 -0.99 4.78
CA SER A 94 13.25 0.27 4.13
C SER A 94 13.15 0.20 2.60
N VAL A 95 13.18 -1.01 2.02
CA VAL A 95 12.86 -1.21 0.59
C VAL A 95 11.37 -0.95 0.36
N LYS A 96 11.07 -0.26 -0.75
CA LYS A 96 9.70 0.07 -1.16
C LYS A 96 9.12 -1.01 -2.07
N PHE A 97 7.99 -1.56 -1.66
CA PHE A 97 7.25 -2.59 -2.39
C PHE A 97 5.94 -2.04 -2.93
N ARG A 98 5.42 -2.63 -3.99
CA ARG A 98 4.01 -2.51 -4.36
C ARG A 98 3.15 -3.19 -3.30
N VAL A 99 2.45 -2.39 -2.49
CA VAL A 99 1.62 -2.94 -1.40
C VAL A 99 0.26 -3.44 -1.86
N GLY A 100 -0.08 -3.21 -3.12
CA GLY A 100 -1.34 -3.66 -3.68
C GLY A 100 -2.53 -3.18 -2.83
N SER A 101 -3.45 -4.08 -2.57
CA SER A 101 -4.72 -3.74 -1.90
C SER A 101 -4.60 -3.26 -0.45
N ILE A 102 -3.42 -3.24 0.17
CA ILE A 102 -3.20 -2.48 1.42
C ILE A 102 -3.45 -0.96 1.21
N SER A 103 -3.41 -0.49 -0.03
CA SER A 103 -3.86 0.87 -0.38
C SER A 103 -5.33 1.15 0.01
N LYS A 104 -6.18 0.12 0.10
CA LYS A 104 -7.60 0.28 0.46
C LYS A 104 -7.82 0.73 1.91
N PRO A 105 -7.22 0.07 2.92
CA PRO A 105 -7.21 0.61 4.28
C PRO A 105 -6.67 2.04 4.37
N MET A 106 -5.62 2.37 3.63
CA MET A 106 -5.05 3.72 3.60
C MET A 106 -6.07 4.73 3.05
N THR A 107 -6.75 4.40 1.96
CA THR A 107 -7.85 5.21 1.41
C THR A 107 -9.04 5.30 2.35
N ALA A 108 -9.35 4.21 3.06
CA ALA A 108 -10.43 4.18 4.06
C ALA A 108 -10.14 5.14 5.23
N ALA A 109 -8.89 5.29 5.64
CA ALA A 109 -8.49 6.29 6.64
C ALA A 109 -8.75 7.71 6.15
N ALA A 110 -8.42 8.03 4.88
CA ALA A 110 -8.73 9.33 4.28
C ALA A 110 -10.24 9.61 4.25
N VAL A 111 -11.06 8.60 3.92
CA VAL A 111 -12.52 8.72 3.98
C VAL A 111 -12.99 8.97 5.41
N ALA A 112 -12.45 8.22 6.38
CA ALA A 112 -12.80 8.38 7.80
C ALA A 112 -12.50 9.81 8.31
N THR A 113 -11.35 10.39 7.93
CA THR A 113 -10.99 11.77 8.26
C THR A 113 -12.01 12.76 7.68
N LEU A 114 -12.40 12.62 6.41
CA LEU A 114 -13.41 13.48 5.79
C LEU A 114 -14.79 13.37 6.45
N VAL A 115 -15.16 12.18 6.92
CA VAL A 115 -16.41 11.97 7.67
C VAL A 115 -16.34 12.69 9.03
N GLU A 116 -15.23 12.59 9.75
CA GLU A 116 -15.03 13.29 11.03
C GLU A 116 -15.05 14.82 10.87
N GLU A 117 -14.53 15.32 9.76
CA GLU A 117 -14.58 16.74 9.41
C GLU A 117 -15.98 17.21 8.94
N GLY A 118 -16.94 16.30 8.80
CA GLY A 118 -18.28 16.60 8.29
C GLY A 118 -18.30 16.98 6.80
N ARG A 119 -17.24 16.67 6.05
CA ARG A 119 -17.09 16.99 4.61
C ARG A 119 -17.58 15.88 3.71
N LEU A 120 -17.71 14.65 4.22
CA LEU A 120 -18.20 13.52 3.49
C LEU A 120 -19.32 12.80 4.23
N ASP A 121 -20.50 12.73 3.60
CA ASP A 121 -21.62 11.89 4.01
C ASP A 121 -21.55 10.57 3.23
N LEU A 122 -21.45 9.47 3.96
CA LEU A 122 -21.27 8.14 3.38
C LEU A 122 -22.53 7.59 2.70
N ASP A 123 -23.71 8.13 3.02
CA ASP A 123 -25.02 7.53 2.70
C ASP A 123 -25.75 8.25 1.59
N VAL A 124 -25.21 9.38 1.12
CA VAL A 124 -25.74 10.07 -0.07
C VAL A 124 -25.22 9.41 -1.37
N PRO A 125 -25.93 9.56 -2.50
CA PRO A 125 -25.45 9.10 -3.80
C PRO A 125 -24.07 9.70 -4.14
N ILE A 126 -23.17 8.88 -4.68
CA ILE A 126 -21.79 9.29 -5.03
C ILE A 126 -21.73 10.47 -6.00
N GLN A 127 -22.77 10.69 -6.81
CA GLN A 127 -22.87 11.83 -7.72
C GLN A 127 -22.82 13.18 -6.99
N ARG A 128 -23.09 13.21 -5.69
CA ARG A 128 -22.87 14.39 -4.85
C ARG A 128 -21.41 14.86 -4.89
N TYR A 129 -20.48 13.93 -4.98
CA TYR A 129 -19.02 14.17 -4.98
C TYR A 129 -18.40 13.94 -6.34
N VAL A 130 -18.99 13.08 -7.18
CA VAL A 130 -18.50 12.73 -8.51
C VAL A 130 -19.64 12.89 -9.53
N PRO A 131 -20.01 14.15 -9.88
CA PRO A 131 -21.16 14.40 -10.78
C PRO A 131 -20.99 13.78 -12.18
N SER A 132 -19.76 13.53 -12.60
CA SER A 132 -19.43 12.90 -13.88
C SER A 132 -19.62 11.37 -13.91
N PHE A 133 -19.85 10.72 -12.75
CA PHE A 133 -20.12 9.29 -12.72
C PHE A 133 -21.58 9.01 -13.10
N PRO A 134 -21.86 8.17 -14.12
CA PRO A 134 -23.21 7.97 -14.61
C PRO A 134 -24.14 7.32 -13.56
N GLU A 135 -25.41 7.65 -13.62
CA GLU A 135 -26.44 6.93 -12.87
C GLU A 135 -26.55 5.49 -13.36
N LYS A 136 -26.74 4.53 -12.43
CA LYS A 136 -26.75 3.09 -12.71
C LYS A 136 -28.13 2.43 -12.48
N GLY A 137 -29.19 3.19 -12.48
CA GLY A 137 -30.53 2.71 -12.15
C GLY A 137 -30.77 2.50 -10.67
N TYR A 138 -29.70 2.53 -9.85
CA TYR A 138 -29.74 2.48 -8.39
C TYR A 138 -28.74 3.50 -7.84
N PRO A 139 -29.06 4.19 -6.74
CA PRO A 139 -28.09 5.02 -6.04
C PRO A 139 -26.99 4.12 -5.45
N ILE A 140 -25.75 4.53 -5.66
CA ILE A 140 -24.57 3.93 -5.05
C ILE A 140 -24.06 4.91 -4.00
N THR A 141 -23.69 4.43 -2.83
CA THR A 141 -23.15 5.25 -1.75
C THR A 141 -21.67 4.91 -1.47
N THR A 142 -20.96 5.86 -0.87
CA THR A 142 -19.57 5.65 -0.48
C THR A 142 -19.44 4.51 0.54
N ARG A 143 -20.41 4.37 1.44
CA ARG A 143 -20.47 3.25 2.39
C ARG A 143 -20.49 1.91 1.67
N GLN A 144 -21.37 1.76 0.68
CA GLN A 144 -21.47 0.52 -0.10
C GLN A 144 -20.19 0.22 -0.89
N LEU A 145 -19.54 1.24 -1.46
CA LEU A 145 -18.25 1.06 -2.15
C LEU A 145 -17.17 0.56 -1.19
N GLY A 146 -17.04 1.19 -0.01
CA GLY A 146 -16.03 0.82 0.99
C GLY A 146 -16.21 -0.57 1.59
N GLY A 147 -17.44 -1.11 1.58
CA GLY A 147 -17.77 -2.46 2.00
C GLY A 147 -17.86 -3.49 0.87
N HIS A 148 -17.53 -3.12 -0.37
CA HIS A 148 -17.68 -3.97 -1.55
C HIS A 148 -19.12 -4.43 -1.82
N LEU A 149 -20.10 -3.62 -1.44
CA LEU A 149 -21.52 -3.82 -1.62
C LEU A 149 -22.11 -2.95 -2.76
N GLY A 150 -21.30 -2.16 -3.45
CA GLY A 150 -21.75 -1.22 -4.46
C GLY A 150 -22.10 -1.82 -5.83
N GLY A 151 -21.79 -3.10 -6.06
CA GLY A 151 -22.03 -3.75 -7.34
C GLY A 151 -21.08 -3.37 -8.48
N ILE A 152 -20.06 -2.54 -8.22
CA ILE A 152 -19.00 -2.20 -9.20
C ILE A 152 -18.11 -3.43 -9.40
N ARG A 153 -17.87 -3.82 -10.67
CA ARG A 153 -16.99 -4.97 -10.97
C ARG A 153 -15.55 -4.76 -10.54
N HIS A 154 -14.82 -5.84 -10.42
CA HIS A 154 -13.37 -5.86 -10.29
C HIS A 154 -12.70 -5.82 -11.68
N TYR A 155 -11.37 -5.91 -11.73
CA TYR A 155 -10.60 -6.02 -12.98
C TYR A 155 -11.09 -7.20 -13.81
N ALA A 156 -11.10 -7.04 -15.12
CA ALA A 156 -11.44 -8.07 -16.08
C ALA A 156 -10.30 -8.25 -17.10
N GLY A 157 -10.14 -9.45 -17.62
CA GLY A 157 -9.13 -9.76 -18.63
C GLY A 157 -7.72 -9.30 -18.21
N ASN A 158 -7.11 -8.46 -19.05
CA ASN A 158 -5.75 -7.97 -18.87
C ASN A 158 -5.66 -6.59 -18.18
N GLU A 159 -6.71 -6.11 -17.53
CA GLU A 159 -6.73 -4.78 -16.92
C GLU A 159 -5.71 -4.61 -15.78
N ASN A 160 -5.23 -5.70 -15.19
CA ASN A 160 -4.09 -5.65 -14.27
C ASN A 160 -2.76 -5.25 -14.93
N PHE A 161 -2.69 -5.31 -16.26
CA PHE A 161 -1.49 -5.06 -17.06
C PHE A 161 -1.61 -3.79 -17.90
N ILE A 162 -2.45 -2.84 -17.50
CA ILE A 162 -2.55 -1.52 -18.15
C ILE A 162 -1.19 -0.83 -18.14
N ARG A 163 -0.82 -0.27 -19.29
CA ARG A 163 0.46 0.42 -19.51
C ARG A 163 0.28 1.91 -19.77
N ASP A 164 -0.91 2.32 -20.15
CA ASP A 164 -1.22 3.70 -20.47
C ASP A 164 -1.44 4.49 -19.17
N PRO A 165 -0.81 5.67 -19.02
CA PRO A 165 -0.99 6.51 -17.86
C PRO A 165 -2.34 7.22 -17.88
N TYR A 166 -2.94 7.42 -16.71
CA TYR A 166 -4.12 8.24 -16.50
C TYR A 166 -3.73 9.52 -15.77
N ALA A 167 -4.13 10.67 -16.30
CA ALA A 167 -3.75 11.96 -15.76
C ALA A 167 -4.42 12.27 -14.41
N THR A 168 -5.66 11.84 -14.25
CA THR A 168 -6.45 12.05 -13.02
C THR A 168 -7.16 10.76 -12.59
N VAL A 169 -7.60 10.70 -11.34
CA VAL A 169 -8.40 9.57 -10.86
C VAL A 169 -9.75 9.51 -11.58
N VAL A 170 -10.28 10.64 -12.02
CA VAL A 170 -11.54 10.72 -12.77
C VAL A 170 -11.38 10.14 -14.18
N ASP A 171 -10.26 10.42 -14.86
CA ASP A 171 -9.97 9.82 -16.17
C ASP A 171 -9.94 8.29 -16.11
N ALA A 172 -9.38 7.74 -15.03
CA ALA A 172 -9.29 6.31 -14.80
C ALA A 172 -10.66 5.63 -14.61
N LEU A 173 -11.71 6.37 -14.26
CA LEU A 173 -13.07 5.84 -14.18
C LEU A 173 -13.59 5.38 -15.55
N SER A 174 -13.05 5.92 -16.65
CA SER A 174 -13.41 5.54 -18.02
C SER A 174 -13.29 4.04 -18.31
N ILE A 175 -12.48 3.32 -17.55
CA ILE A 175 -12.28 1.88 -17.71
C ILE A 175 -13.57 1.09 -17.39
N PHE A 176 -14.38 1.57 -16.44
CA PHE A 176 -15.49 0.79 -15.89
C PHE A 176 -16.78 1.61 -15.66
N LYS A 177 -16.73 2.93 -15.78
CA LYS A 177 -17.87 3.78 -15.42
C LYS A 177 -19.15 3.50 -16.21
N ASP A 178 -19.02 2.97 -17.44
CA ASP A 178 -20.14 2.67 -18.31
C ASP A 178 -20.64 1.22 -18.19
N ASP A 179 -19.93 0.36 -17.46
CA ASP A 179 -20.32 -1.04 -17.25
C ASP A 179 -21.56 -1.16 -16.35
N ALA A 180 -22.34 -2.21 -16.56
CA ALA A 180 -23.47 -2.53 -15.72
C ALA A 180 -23.01 -2.93 -14.32
N LEU A 181 -23.85 -2.70 -13.32
CA LEU A 181 -23.62 -3.25 -11.98
C LEU A 181 -23.76 -4.77 -11.99
N LEU A 182 -22.91 -5.46 -11.22
CA LEU A 182 -22.98 -6.91 -11.03
C LEU A 182 -24.28 -7.33 -10.31
N HIS A 183 -24.76 -6.47 -9.42
CA HIS A 183 -25.97 -6.65 -8.60
C HIS A 183 -26.47 -5.29 -8.11
N ALA A 184 -27.69 -5.22 -7.61
CA ALA A 184 -28.20 -4.02 -6.97
C ALA A 184 -27.35 -3.69 -5.73
N PRO A 185 -26.96 -2.43 -5.50
CA PRO A 185 -26.15 -2.03 -4.36
C PRO A 185 -26.75 -2.49 -3.03
N GLY A 186 -25.93 -3.07 -2.17
CA GLY A 186 -26.32 -3.61 -0.87
C GLY A 186 -26.90 -5.04 -0.90
N THR A 187 -27.05 -5.69 -2.04
CA THR A 187 -27.67 -7.04 -2.09
C THR A 187 -26.67 -8.19 -2.06
N ALA A 188 -25.41 -7.95 -2.42
CA ALA A 188 -24.37 -8.96 -2.40
C ALA A 188 -22.98 -8.33 -2.21
N PHE A 189 -22.05 -9.12 -1.68
CA PHE A 189 -20.64 -8.77 -1.62
C PHE A 189 -19.95 -9.14 -2.92
N ALA A 190 -19.27 -8.15 -3.54
CA ALA A 190 -18.40 -8.36 -4.70
C ALA A 190 -17.16 -7.50 -4.55
N TYR A 191 -16.03 -8.13 -4.18
CA TYR A 191 -14.77 -7.41 -4.01
C TYR A 191 -14.39 -6.63 -5.27
N SER A 192 -14.15 -5.33 -5.12
CA SER A 192 -13.88 -4.44 -6.25
C SER A 192 -12.77 -3.44 -5.96
N SER A 193 -11.68 -3.50 -6.72
CA SER A 193 -10.69 -2.44 -6.70
C SER A 193 -11.19 -1.20 -7.43
N TYR A 194 -12.02 -1.35 -8.46
CA TYR A 194 -12.64 -0.21 -9.14
C TYR A 194 -13.61 0.56 -8.23
N GLY A 195 -14.29 -0.13 -7.30
CA GLY A 195 -15.06 0.56 -6.26
C GLY A 195 -14.20 1.51 -5.44
N PHE A 196 -12.95 1.12 -5.11
CA PHE A 196 -12.00 1.99 -4.43
C PHE A 196 -11.41 3.08 -5.35
N ASN A 197 -11.24 2.81 -6.65
CA ASN A 197 -10.87 3.86 -7.58
C ASN A 197 -11.97 4.94 -7.68
N LEU A 198 -13.24 4.56 -7.61
CA LEU A 198 -14.34 5.51 -7.50
C LEU A 198 -14.31 6.28 -6.18
N ILE A 199 -13.93 5.64 -5.06
CA ILE A 199 -13.72 6.32 -3.77
C ILE A 199 -12.61 7.39 -3.88
N SER A 200 -11.54 7.20 -4.68
CA SER A 200 -10.55 8.27 -4.86
C SER A 200 -11.16 9.54 -5.47
N ALA A 201 -12.07 9.41 -6.43
CA ALA A 201 -12.79 10.55 -6.99
C ALA A 201 -13.78 11.16 -5.97
N VAL A 202 -14.41 10.34 -5.11
CA VAL A 202 -15.21 10.83 -3.98
C VAL A 202 -14.36 11.64 -3.00
N VAL A 203 -13.16 11.17 -2.68
CA VAL A 203 -12.21 11.91 -1.82
C VAL A 203 -11.84 13.26 -2.45
N GLU A 204 -11.55 13.31 -3.75
CA GLU A 204 -11.30 14.58 -4.46
C GLU A 204 -12.51 15.53 -4.39
N GLY A 205 -13.71 15.03 -4.70
CA GLY A 205 -14.94 15.84 -4.68
C GLY A 205 -15.31 16.35 -3.28
N ALA A 206 -15.03 15.57 -2.23
CA ALA A 206 -15.29 15.95 -0.84
C ALA A 206 -14.20 16.86 -0.27
N SER A 207 -12.93 16.62 -0.61
CA SER A 207 -11.81 17.40 -0.11
C SER A 207 -11.52 18.68 -0.92
N GLY A 208 -11.89 18.72 -2.19
CA GLY A 208 -11.47 19.78 -3.10
C GLY A 208 -9.97 19.74 -3.44
N GLN A 209 -9.27 18.65 -3.12
CA GLN A 209 -7.83 18.43 -3.36
C GLN A 209 -7.63 17.22 -4.27
N ALA A 210 -6.52 17.19 -5.03
CA ALA A 210 -6.15 15.99 -5.76
C ALA A 210 -5.95 14.81 -4.76
N PHE A 211 -6.36 13.60 -5.15
CA PHE A 211 -6.37 12.43 -4.27
C PHE A 211 -4.99 12.16 -3.62
N LEU A 212 -3.92 12.19 -4.41
CA LEU A 212 -2.57 11.93 -3.89
C LEU A 212 -2.10 13.02 -2.92
N ASP A 213 -2.47 14.28 -3.15
CA ASP A 213 -2.15 15.37 -2.22
C ASP A 213 -2.93 15.20 -0.91
N TYR A 214 -4.22 14.89 -0.99
CA TYR A 214 -5.02 14.62 0.21
C TYR A 214 -4.47 13.42 1.02
N MET A 215 -4.09 12.32 0.34
CA MET A 215 -3.46 11.17 1.00
C MET A 215 -2.17 11.55 1.71
N ARG A 216 -1.31 12.37 1.08
CA ARG A 216 -0.08 12.87 1.70
C ARG A 216 -0.38 13.70 2.94
N ASP A 217 -1.31 14.65 2.83
CA ASP A 217 -1.53 15.69 3.85
C ASP A 217 -2.38 15.18 5.03
N ALA A 218 -3.38 14.31 4.75
CA ALA A 218 -4.32 13.84 5.77
C ALA A 218 -3.97 12.46 6.36
N VAL A 219 -3.16 11.65 5.66
CA VAL A 219 -2.85 10.28 6.11
C VAL A 219 -1.35 10.08 6.28
N PHE A 220 -0.57 10.18 5.20
CA PHE A 220 0.83 9.76 5.23
C PHE A 220 1.71 10.69 6.06
N GLY A 221 1.56 12.01 5.88
CA GLY A 221 2.34 13.02 6.62
C GLY A 221 2.11 12.95 8.13
N PRO A 222 0.84 13.03 8.63
CA PRO A 222 0.55 12.94 10.06
C PRO A 222 1.03 11.66 10.73
N LEU A 223 1.08 10.55 9.98
CA LEU A 223 1.56 9.26 10.48
C LEU A 223 3.07 9.03 10.30
N GLY A 224 3.80 10.00 9.73
CA GLY A 224 5.23 9.86 9.47
C GLY A 224 5.57 8.77 8.44
N MET A 225 4.66 8.48 7.51
CA MET A 225 4.82 7.48 6.45
C MET A 225 5.56 8.08 5.24
N HIS A 226 6.79 8.53 5.45
CA HIS A 226 7.55 9.31 4.46
C HIS A 226 8.04 8.47 3.27
N ASP A 227 8.05 7.15 3.40
CA ASP A 227 8.43 6.21 2.36
C ASP A 227 7.22 5.61 1.62
N THR A 228 6.00 6.06 1.96
CA THR A 228 4.77 5.68 1.25
C THR A 228 4.46 6.69 0.16
N VAL A 229 4.53 6.25 -1.09
CA VAL A 229 4.38 7.11 -2.27
C VAL A 229 3.55 6.43 -3.36
N ALA A 230 3.00 7.21 -4.28
CA ALA A 230 2.39 6.67 -5.49
C ALA A 230 3.44 5.99 -6.38
N ASP A 231 3.12 4.83 -6.96
CA ASP A 231 4.02 4.10 -7.85
C ASP A 231 4.05 4.73 -9.24
N PHE A 232 4.62 5.93 -9.34
CA PHE A 232 4.90 6.54 -10.64
C PHE A 232 6.04 5.78 -11.32
N VAL A 233 5.72 5.05 -12.38
CA VAL A 233 6.67 4.17 -13.07
C VAL A 233 7.75 4.93 -13.82
N THR A 234 7.49 6.16 -14.23
CA THR A 234 8.44 7.05 -14.91
C THR A 234 9.36 7.80 -13.94
N SER A 235 9.07 7.80 -12.65
CA SER A 235 9.87 8.50 -11.64
C SER A 235 10.96 7.60 -11.09
N ILE A 236 12.13 8.19 -10.81
CA ILE A 236 13.17 7.54 -10.01
C ILE A 236 12.72 7.60 -8.54
N ILE A 237 12.30 6.47 -8.00
CA ILE A 237 11.91 6.35 -6.59
C ILE A 237 13.03 5.59 -5.87
N PRO A 238 13.75 6.24 -4.95
CA PRO A 238 14.82 5.59 -4.21
C PRO A 238 14.33 4.35 -3.46
N GLN A 239 15.17 3.30 -3.42
CA GLN A 239 14.90 2.05 -2.69
C GLN A 239 13.69 1.26 -3.23
N ARG A 240 13.23 1.52 -4.44
CA ARG A 240 12.21 0.69 -5.10
C ARG A 240 12.82 -0.69 -5.41
N THR A 241 12.15 -1.77 -4.98
CA THR A 241 12.59 -3.15 -5.28
C THR A 241 12.42 -3.50 -6.76
N GLY A 242 13.16 -4.48 -7.25
CA GLY A 242 12.85 -5.20 -8.47
C GLY A 242 11.51 -5.93 -8.33
N TYR A 243 10.79 -6.10 -9.42
CA TYR A 243 9.47 -6.74 -9.47
C TYR A 243 9.54 -8.02 -10.28
N TYR A 244 9.01 -9.10 -9.73
CA TYR A 244 9.13 -10.42 -10.32
C TYR A 244 7.77 -11.10 -10.46
N VAL A 245 7.68 -11.96 -11.47
CA VAL A 245 6.56 -12.88 -11.70
C VAL A 245 7.11 -14.28 -12.00
N ARG A 246 6.24 -15.27 -12.00
CA ARG A 246 6.57 -16.59 -12.54
C ARG A 246 5.94 -16.72 -13.92
N ASP A 247 6.72 -17.26 -14.86
CA ASP A 247 6.21 -17.63 -16.19
C ASP A 247 5.36 -18.91 -16.14
N GLY A 248 4.93 -19.40 -17.31
CA GLY A 248 4.11 -20.61 -17.43
C GLY A 248 4.79 -21.87 -16.89
N ASP A 249 6.11 -21.93 -16.93
CA ASP A 249 6.95 -23.01 -16.41
C ASP A 249 7.41 -22.77 -14.96
N ARG A 250 6.88 -21.71 -14.32
CA ARG A 250 7.16 -21.28 -12.95
C ARG A 250 8.58 -20.74 -12.71
N HIS A 251 9.34 -20.41 -13.75
CA HIS A 251 10.62 -19.72 -13.60
C HIS A 251 10.39 -18.27 -13.18
N LEU A 252 11.30 -17.77 -12.36
CA LEU A 252 11.32 -16.35 -12.00
C LEU A 252 11.78 -15.52 -13.20
N ILE A 253 10.97 -14.53 -13.56
CA ILE A 253 11.28 -13.54 -14.59
C ILE A 253 10.95 -12.13 -14.08
N ASN A 254 11.50 -11.12 -14.71
CA ASN A 254 11.12 -9.73 -14.43
C ASN A 254 9.63 -9.52 -14.71
N ALA A 255 8.96 -8.81 -13.83
CA ALA A 255 7.55 -8.48 -14.03
C ALA A 255 7.38 -7.55 -15.24
N PRO A 256 6.30 -7.70 -16.01
CA PRO A 256 6.02 -6.80 -17.11
C PRO A 256 5.82 -5.37 -16.60
N PHE A 257 6.16 -4.40 -17.45
CA PHE A 257 5.84 -3.01 -17.19
C PHE A 257 4.33 -2.82 -17.06
N VAL A 258 3.89 -2.11 -16.02
CA VAL A 258 2.51 -1.70 -15.79
C VAL A 258 2.49 -0.28 -15.26
N ASP A 259 1.52 0.52 -15.69
CA ASP A 259 1.23 1.81 -15.09
C ASP A 259 0.14 1.65 -14.01
N ASN A 260 0.37 2.19 -12.81
CA ASN A 260 -0.55 2.06 -11.68
C ASN A 260 -1.39 3.32 -11.43
N SER A 261 -1.33 4.33 -12.33
CA SER A 261 -2.06 5.59 -12.16
C SER A 261 -3.58 5.43 -12.16
N TYR A 262 -4.08 4.39 -12.79
CA TYR A 262 -5.52 4.12 -12.81
C TYR A 262 -6.06 3.55 -11.48
N LYS A 263 -5.21 3.18 -10.51
CA LYS A 263 -5.65 2.41 -9.32
C LYS A 263 -5.03 2.87 -8.00
N TRP A 264 -4.67 4.14 -7.83
CA TRP A 264 -4.03 4.63 -6.60
C TRP A 264 -4.73 4.14 -5.34
N ALA A 265 -6.02 4.42 -5.19
CA ALA A 265 -6.81 4.06 -4.01
C ALA A 265 -7.00 2.55 -3.82
N GLY A 266 -7.09 1.79 -4.91
CA GLY A 266 -7.32 0.35 -4.89
C GLY A 266 -6.05 -0.49 -4.72
N GLY A 267 -4.85 0.04 -5.09
CA GLY A 267 -3.65 -0.78 -5.10
C GLY A 267 -2.40 -0.15 -5.71
N GLY A 268 -2.29 1.18 -5.81
CA GLY A 268 -1.23 1.86 -6.56
C GLY A 268 -0.11 2.47 -5.72
N PHE A 269 -0.05 2.25 -4.40
CA PHE A 269 1.03 2.77 -3.57
C PHE A 269 2.23 1.82 -3.46
N LEU A 270 3.39 2.44 -3.30
CA LEU A 270 4.60 1.83 -2.78
C LEU A 270 4.70 2.16 -1.29
N SER A 271 5.21 1.23 -0.49
CA SER A 271 5.49 1.47 0.91
C SER A 271 6.57 0.53 1.44
N THR A 272 7.03 0.77 2.65
CA THR A 272 7.93 -0.09 3.43
C THR A 272 7.14 -0.83 4.50
N THR A 273 7.72 -1.89 5.07
CA THR A 273 7.11 -2.60 6.21
C THR A 273 6.94 -1.68 7.41
N GLU A 274 7.86 -0.74 7.62
CA GLU A 274 7.84 0.18 8.76
C GLU A 274 6.73 1.22 8.63
N ASP A 275 6.51 1.80 7.43
CA ASP A 275 5.42 2.73 7.20
C ASP A 275 4.05 2.04 7.35
N VAL A 276 3.92 0.81 6.83
CA VAL A 276 2.69 0.03 7.00
C VAL A 276 2.46 -0.32 8.48
N LEU A 277 3.52 -0.58 9.28
CA LEU A 277 3.41 -0.73 10.73
C LEU A 277 2.95 0.56 11.42
N ARG A 278 3.52 1.72 11.04
CA ARG A 278 3.06 3.03 11.58
C ARG A 278 1.58 3.23 11.32
N PHE A 279 1.15 2.95 10.09
CA PHE A 279 -0.26 3.01 9.68
C PHE A 279 -1.14 2.10 10.54
N ALA A 280 -0.80 0.82 10.67
CA ALA A 280 -1.58 -0.13 11.44
C ALA A 280 -1.63 0.24 12.94
N ASN A 281 -0.48 0.61 13.52
CA ASN A 281 -0.40 1.04 14.92
C ASN A 281 -1.22 2.29 15.22
N ALA A 282 -1.30 3.24 14.28
CA ALA A 282 -2.12 4.44 14.44
C ALA A 282 -3.61 4.10 14.60
N HIS A 283 -4.08 3.04 13.97
CA HIS A 283 -5.46 2.55 14.10
C HIS A 283 -5.73 1.87 15.45
N LEU A 284 -4.68 1.48 16.19
CA LEU A 284 -4.78 0.90 17.53
C LEU A 284 -4.63 1.96 18.66
N ARG A 285 -4.38 3.23 18.30
CA ARG A 285 -4.29 4.39 19.22
C ARG A 285 -5.47 5.32 18.98
N ASP A 286 -5.72 6.24 19.92
CA ASP A 286 -6.86 7.18 19.87
C ASP A 286 -6.47 8.60 19.41
N ASP A 287 -5.23 8.77 18.95
CA ASP A 287 -4.66 10.06 18.55
C ASP A 287 -4.74 10.34 17.03
N PHE A 288 -5.10 9.36 16.21
CA PHE A 288 -5.25 9.52 14.76
C PHE A 288 -6.71 9.58 14.33
N LEU A 289 -7.51 8.57 14.68
CA LEU A 289 -8.95 8.49 14.36
C LEU A 289 -9.74 8.34 15.65
N SER A 290 -10.87 9.01 15.74
CA SER A 290 -11.79 8.88 16.87
C SER A 290 -12.35 7.45 17.01
N PRO A 291 -12.90 7.09 18.18
CA PRO A 291 -13.60 5.81 18.34
C PRO A 291 -14.78 5.61 17.36
N SER A 292 -15.43 6.71 16.91
CA SER A 292 -16.51 6.63 15.92
C SER A 292 -15.99 6.29 14.52
N ALA A 293 -14.88 6.90 14.09
CA ALA A 293 -14.22 6.57 12.83
C ALA A 293 -13.69 5.13 12.83
N LYS A 294 -13.09 4.69 13.93
CA LYS A 294 -12.67 3.28 14.07
C LYS A 294 -13.83 2.30 14.00
N ARG A 295 -14.97 2.62 14.60
CA ARG A 295 -16.19 1.81 14.43
C ARG A 295 -16.64 1.74 12.99
N LEU A 296 -16.58 2.87 12.25
CA LEU A 296 -16.87 2.87 10.81
C LEU A 296 -15.98 1.88 10.06
N LEU A 297 -14.68 1.90 10.30
CA LEU A 297 -13.71 1.06 9.59
C LEU A 297 -13.86 -0.43 9.98
N PHE A 298 -14.06 -0.72 11.26
CA PHE A 298 -13.90 -2.05 11.84
C PHE A 298 -15.23 -2.74 12.20
N THR A 299 -16.39 -2.15 11.92
CA THR A 299 -17.66 -2.86 12.03
C THR A 299 -17.94 -3.58 10.72
N GLU A 300 -18.19 -4.87 10.82
CA GLU A 300 -18.58 -5.68 9.68
C GLU A 300 -19.83 -5.12 9.02
N GLN A 301 -19.76 -4.90 7.72
CA GLN A 301 -20.92 -4.50 6.94
C GLN A 301 -21.80 -5.72 6.63
N GLN A 302 -23.06 -5.44 6.33
CA GLN A 302 -24.07 -6.46 6.04
C GLN A 302 -24.78 -6.12 4.74
N THR A 303 -25.23 -7.15 4.05
CA THR A 303 -26.19 -7.03 2.97
C THR A 303 -27.55 -6.54 3.48
N ARG A 304 -28.45 -6.16 2.58
CA ARG A 304 -29.79 -5.66 2.96
C ARG A 304 -30.63 -6.67 3.75
N ASP A 305 -30.37 -7.96 3.55
CA ASP A 305 -31.01 -9.07 4.26
C ASP A 305 -30.29 -9.47 5.56
N GLY A 306 -29.29 -8.68 5.98
CA GLY A 306 -28.61 -8.82 7.26
C GLY A 306 -27.48 -9.83 7.29
N VAL A 307 -27.02 -10.33 6.15
CA VAL A 307 -25.89 -11.26 6.08
C VAL A 307 -24.57 -10.49 6.20
N GLY A 308 -23.76 -10.85 7.20
CA GLY A 308 -22.41 -10.30 7.38
C GLY A 308 -21.49 -10.71 6.25
N VAL A 309 -20.57 -9.79 5.85
CA VAL A 309 -19.71 -10.00 4.67
C VAL A 309 -18.22 -10.18 5.03
N GLY A 310 -17.88 -10.24 6.31
CA GLY A 310 -16.48 -10.39 6.79
C GLY A 310 -15.59 -9.18 6.47
N TYR A 311 -16.20 -8.02 6.11
CA TYR A 311 -15.51 -6.82 5.68
C TYR A 311 -16.17 -5.57 6.27
N GLY A 312 -15.35 -4.67 6.79
CA GLY A 312 -15.79 -3.35 7.27
C GLY A 312 -15.70 -2.30 6.15
N PHE A 313 -15.17 -1.14 6.47
CA PHE A 313 -14.85 -0.14 5.45
C PHE A 313 -13.34 -0.22 5.16
N GLY A 314 -12.97 -0.91 4.09
CA GLY A 314 -11.57 -1.07 3.67
C GLY A 314 -10.77 -2.14 4.42
N TRP A 315 -11.36 -2.91 5.32
CA TRP A 315 -10.68 -3.88 6.17
C TRP A 315 -11.41 -5.22 6.20
N PHE A 316 -10.67 -6.32 6.05
CA PHE A 316 -11.17 -7.64 6.40
C PHE A 316 -11.23 -7.81 7.91
N ILE A 317 -12.29 -8.46 8.37
CA ILE A 317 -12.56 -8.77 9.78
C ILE A 317 -12.71 -10.28 9.88
N ARG A 318 -11.93 -10.89 10.75
CA ARG A 318 -11.97 -12.35 10.96
C ARG A 318 -11.79 -12.66 12.45
N THR A 319 -12.34 -13.77 12.88
CA THR A 319 -12.03 -14.41 14.16
C THR A 319 -11.10 -15.60 13.87
N ASP A 320 -10.00 -15.75 14.60
CA ASP A 320 -9.12 -16.90 14.50
C ASP A 320 -9.66 -18.10 15.31
N ASP A 321 -8.96 -19.24 15.25
CA ASP A 321 -9.38 -20.47 15.93
C ASP A 321 -9.35 -20.36 17.47
N ALA A 322 -8.63 -19.38 18.02
CA ALA A 322 -8.61 -19.04 19.44
C ALA A 322 -9.69 -18.02 19.85
N GLY A 323 -10.58 -17.63 18.94
CA GLY A 323 -11.64 -16.65 19.18
C GLY A 323 -11.17 -15.19 19.17
N ARG A 324 -9.91 -14.91 18.78
CA ARG A 324 -9.34 -13.56 18.76
C ARG A 324 -9.76 -12.85 17.47
N ARG A 325 -10.22 -11.62 17.63
CA ARG A 325 -10.54 -10.76 16.46
C ARG A 325 -9.28 -10.30 15.76
N LEU A 326 -9.23 -10.49 14.46
CA LEU A 326 -8.16 -10.05 13.59
C LEU A 326 -8.68 -9.03 12.58
N LEU A 327 -7.93 -7.94 12.39
CA LEU A 327 -8.15 -6.95 11.35
C LEU A 327 -6.97 -7.03 10.38
N TYR A 328 -7.25 -7.15 9.08
CA TYR A 328 -6.18 -7.34 8.11
C TYR A 328 -6.54 -6.85 6.72
N HIS A 329 -5.54 -6.67 5.90
CA HIS A 329 -5.69 -6.61 4.45
C HIS A 329 -4.48 -7.26 3.78
N ALA A 330 -4.75 -8.15 2.82
CA ALA A 330 -3.75 -8.66 1.91
C ALA A 330 -3.67 -7.79 0.65
N GLY A 331 -2.51 -7.77 0.00
CA GLY A 331 -2.32 -7.07 -1.25
C GLY A 331 -1.72 -7.96 -2.32
N GLY A 332 -2.22 -7.82 -3.54
CA GLY A 332 -1.65 -8.39 -4.75
C GLY A 332 -1.44 -7.30 -5.79
N SER A 333 -0.29 -7.32 -6.44
CA SER A 333 0.06 -6.43 -7.55
C SER A 333 0.98 -7.17 -8.51
N VAL A 334 1.18 -6.62 -9.71
CA VAL A 334 2.22 -7.12 -10.62
C VAL A 334 3.57 -6.88 -9.96
N GLY A 335 4.29 -7.95 -9.59
CA GLY A 335 5.55 -7.89 -8.86
C GLY A 335 5.44 -7.61 -7.36
N GLY A 336 4.27 -7.81 -6.74
CA GLY A 336 4.11 -7.58 -5.31
C GLY A 336 3.04 -8.45 -4.68
N THR A 337 3.33 -8.98 -3.49
CA THR A 337 2.38 -9.64 -2.59
C THR A 337 2.61 -9.12 -1.18
N SER A 338 1.56 -8.81 -0.46
CA SER A 338 1.66 -8.23 0.88
C SER A 338 0.60 -8.78 1.83
N LEU A 339 0.87 -8.68 3.12
CA LEU A 339 -0.11 -8.87 4.18
C LEU A 339 0.20 -7.91 5.33
N MET A 340 -0.80 -7.17 5.76
CA MET A 340 -0.85 -6.44 7.01
C MET A 340 -1.94 -7.06 7.88
N ILE A 341 -1.59 -7.48 9.08
CA ILE A 341 -2.52 -8.14 10.01
C ILE A 341 -2.27 -7.66 11.43
N MET A 342 -3.33 -7.39 12.17
CA MET A 342 -3.26 -6.94 13.55
C MET A 342 -4.30 -7.60 14.43
N GLN A 343 -3.92 -7.85 15.69
CA GLN A 343 -4.80 -8.29 16.75
C GLN A 343 -4.98 -7.11 17.73
N PRO A 344 -6.17 -6.48 17.78
CA PRO A 344 -6.37 -5.21 18.52
C PRO A 344 -6.12 -5.28 20.02
N ASP A 345 -6.56 -6.37 20.69
CA ASP A 345 -6.53 -6.46 22.15
C ASP A 345 -5.09 -6.58 22.70
N THR A 346 -4.23 -7.36 22.01
CA THR A 346 -2.81 -7.50 22.36
C THR A 346 -1.95 -6.42 21.72
N ARG A 347 -2.50 -5.67 20.78
CA ARG A 347 -1.79 -4.68 19.96
C ARG A 347 -0.56 -5.25 19.26
N VAL A 348 -0.64 -6.51 18.81
CA VAL A 348 0.35 -7.14 17.95
C VAL A 348 0.00 -6.85 16.49
N VAL A 349 0.96 -6.34 15.75
CA VAL A 349 0.85 -6.09 14.31
C VAL A 349 2.01 -6.77 13.59
N VAL A 350 1.71 -7.43 12.49
CA VAL A 350 2.71 -8.00 11.58
C VAL A 350 2.45 -7.53 10.15
N VAL A 351 3.51 -7.12 9.49
CA VAL A 351 3.51 -6.72 8.08
C VAL A 351 4.55 -7.52 7.34
N GLY A 352 4.17 -8.16 6.23
CA GLY A 352 5.09 -8.84 5.32
C GLY A 352 4.87 -8.37 3.88
N LEU A 353 5.96 -8.02 3.20
CA LEU A 353 5.97 -7.53 1.82
C LEU A 353 6.94 -8.37 0.98
N ILE A 354 6.46 -8.95 -0.12
CA ILE A 354 7.20 -9.86 -1.00
C ILE A 354 7.22 -9.28 -2.41
N ASN A 355 8.36 -9.26 -3.08
CA ASN A 355 8.53 -8.70 -4.41
C ASN A 355 8.21 -9.68 -5.56
N LEU A 356 7.23 -10.54 -5.36
CA LEU A 356 6.74 -11.51 -6.33
C LEU A 356 5.21 -11.47 -6.43
N THR A 357 4.67 -11.49 -7.63
CA THR A 357 3.22 -11.65 -7.87
C THR A 357 2.73 -13.01 -7.36
N GLY A 358 1.63 -13.01 -6.60
CA GLY A 358 0.94 -14.23 -6.19
C GLY A 358 1.77 -15.14 -5.27
N ALA A 359 2.75 -14.59 -4.56
CA ALA A 359 3.46 -15.34 -3.54
C ALA A 359 2.51 -15.77 -2.40
N ASN A 360 2.80 -16.89 -1.78
CA ASN A 360 2.11 -17.26 -0.55
C ASN A 360 2.61 -16.38 0.61
N ASN A 361 1.71 -15.68 1.27
CA ASN A 361 2.01 -14.83 2.41
C ASN A 361 1.60 -15.45 3.76
N GLY A 362 1.41 -16.77 3.81
CA GLY A 362 1.02 -17.52 5.02
C GLY A 362 1.98 -17.35 6.17
N VAL A 363 3.28 -17.29 5.87
CA VAL A 363 4.36 -17.08 6.86
C VAL A 363 4.11 -15.86 7.76
N VAL A 364 3.48 -14.80 7.24
CA VAL A 364 3.14 -13.59 8.01
C VAL A 364 2.13 -13.90 9.13
N ARG A 365 1.19 -14.83 8.90
CA ARG A 365 0.21 -15.28 9.91
C ARG A 365 0.86 -16.16 10.96
N GLU A 366 1.80 -17.01 10.54
CA GLU A 366 2.56 -17.87 11.45
C GLU A 366 3.45 -17.02 12.37
N VAL A 367 4.09 -15.99 11.83
CA VAL A 367 4.82 -15.00 12.64
C VAL A 367 3.90 -14.30 13.64
N LEU A 368 2.67 -13.90 13.22
CA LEU A 368 1.68 -13.32 14.15
C LEU A 368 1.42 -14.28 15.33
N SER A 369 1.20 -15.58 15.06
CA SER A 369 0.96 -16.56 16.12
C SER A 369 2.13 -16.63 17.11
N LEU A 370 3.38 -16.67 16.65
CA LEU A 370 4.56 -16.68 17.53
C LEU A 370 4.60 -15.47 18.49
N PHE A 371 4.27 -14.28 17.99
CA PHE A 371 4.25 -13.08 18.83
C PHE A 371 3.02 -12.98 19.74
N LEU A 372 1.87 -13.49 19.34
CA LEU A 372 0.70 -13.62 20.23
C LEU A 372 0.98 -14.56 21.39
N ASP A 373 1.65 -15.69 21.14
CA ASP A 373 2.05 -16.64 22.17
C ASP A 373 3.10 -16.03 23.11
N ALA A 374 4.08 -15.29 22.57
CA ALA A 374 5.08 -14.58 23.37
C ALA A 374 4.46 -13.49 24.27
N VAL A 375 3.45 -12.78 23.79
CA VAL A 375 2.71 -11.79 24.60
C VAL A 375 1.90 -12.49 25.70
N ALA A 376 1.22 -13.59 25.37
CA ALA A 376 0.46 -14.37 26.35
C ALA A 376 1.34 -14.99 27.47
N ALA A 377 2.56 -15.41 27.13
CA ALA A 377 3.53 -15.96 28.08
C ALA A 377 4.20 -14.88 28.96
N SER A 378 4.13 -13.61 28.57
CA SER A 378 4.75 -12.51 29.34
C SER A 378 3.77 -12.04 30.42
N PRO A 379 4.11 -12.11 31.72
CA PRO A 379 3.21 -11.58 32.76
C PRO A 379 3.01 -10.08 32.55
N SER A 380 1.75 -9.66 32.57
CA SER A 380 1.31 -8.28 32.39
C SER A 380 2.06 -7.36 33.37
N LEU A 381 2.90 -6.49 32.85
CA LEU A 381 3.27 -5.25 33.55
C LEU A 381 2.08 -4.28 33.30
N HIS A 382 1.06 -4.37 34.16
CA HIS A 382 0.00 -3.39 34.30
C HIS A 382 0.47 -2.19 35.09
#